data_1e09fd009be4cc6da0875f01ca363722
#
_entry.id   1e09fd009be4cc6da0875f01ca363722
#
_cell.length_a   1.000
_cell.length_b   1.000
_cell.length_c   1.000
_cell.angle_alpha   90.00
_cell.angle_beta   90.00
_cell.angle_gamma   90.00
#
_symmetry.space_group_name_H-M   'P 1'
#
loop_
_entity.id
_entity.type
_entity.pdbx_description
1 polymer ?
#
loop_
_entity_poly.entity_id
_entity_poly.type
_entity_poly.pdbx_seq_one_letter_code
_entity_poly.pdbx_strand_id
1 'polypeptide(L)'
;PPLILRDVFPSIEQVQDLLTTHAPYTPLGGWYNPGADPHAKSRPMWFQNDWVHDTYIAEGSEIFLNNDTYIEQSKAFYNADIIEPHSVYVNIMALINDGGPAHTDNSRFHGRERANTPMWLLRAMTWSHLFNAYEIVQATAIWWLDDVEGGGLLYWPDGPDHPPTEHVGDMKNTALLGDNHGMFHQVGPVGPFDNGTVLVTPSAQLLPTQDNTWVVIDHEERIYEAPLNAYRVSVLWKANVY
;
A
#
# COMPACT_ATOMS: atom_id res chain seq x y z
N PRO A 1 8.56 -16.78 -7.18
CA PRO A 1 8.10 -15.47 -7.64
C PRO A 1 6.66 -15.22 -7.17
N PRO A 2 6.25 -13.96 -6.97
CA PRO A 2 4.87 -13.63 -6.62
C PRO A 2 3.90 -14.00 -7.76
N LEU A 3 2.62 -14.07 -7.43
CA LEU A 3 1.54 -14.34 -8.39
C LEU A 3 0.93 -13.01 -8.86
N ILE A 4 0.64 -12.91 -10.15
CA ILE A 4 -0.18 -11.82 -10.71
C ILE A 4 -1.59 -12.34 -10.92
N LEU A 5 -2.53 -11.80 -10.18
CA LEU A 5 -3.95 -12.10 -10.29
C LEU A 5 -4.61 -11.03 -11.18
N ARG A 6 -5.52 -11.44 -12.06
CA ARG A 6 -6.20 -10.56 -13.01
C ARG A 6 -7.70 -10.58 -12.75
N ASP A 7 -8.37 -9.47 -13.11
CA ASP A 7 -9.83 -9.33 -12.96
C ASP A 7 -10.32 -9.69 -11.56
N VAL A 8 -9.60 -9.17 -10.53
CA VAL A 8 -9.80 -9.55 -9.13
C VAL A 8 -11.20 -9.19 -8.64
N PHE A 9 -11.71 -8.03 -9.05
CA PHE A 9 -13.06 -7.59 -8.70
C PHE A 9 -13.95 -7.53 -9.93
N PRO A 10 -15.20 -8.03 -9.84
CA PRO A 10 -16.15 -7.99 -10.95
C PRO A 10 -16.66 -6.57 -11.25
N SER A 11 -16.61 -5.66 -10.28
CA SER A 11 -16.97 -4.25 -10.45
C SER A 11 -15.90 -3.36 -9.81
N ILE A 12 -15.23 -2.58 -10.64
CA ILE A 12 -14.28 -1.53 -10.20
C ILE A 12 -15.04 -0.35 -9.60
N GLU A 13 -16.24 -0.07 -10.10
CA GLU A 13 -17.10 1.01 -9.62
C GLU A 13 -17.41 0.84 -8.13
N GLN A 14 -17.63 -0.38 -7.66
CA GLN A 14 -17.84 -0.65 -6.24
C GLN A 14 -16.62 -0.23 -5.40
N VAL A 15 -15.42 -0.46 -5.90
CA VAL A 15 -14.19 -0.04 -5.20
C VAL A 15 -14.01 1.48 -5.25
N GLN A 16 -14.37 2.13 -6.37
CA GLN A 16 -14.36 3.59 -6.47
C GLN A 16 -15.35 4.25 -5.50
N ASP A 17 -16.51 3.64 -5.31
CA ASP A 17 -17.49 4.10 -4.31
C ASP A 17 -16.93 3.99 -2.89
N LEU A 18 -16.24 2.88 -2.57
CA LEU A 18 -15.55 2.73 -1.27
C LEU A 18 -14.46 3.79 -1.08
N LEU A 19 -13.64 4.02 -2.09
CA LEU A 19 -12.61 5.07 -2.03
C LEU A 19 -13.22 6.45 -1.74
N THR A 20 -14.32 6.76 -2.38
CA THR A 20 -15.05 8.03 -2.19
C THR A 20 -15.67 8.12 -0.80
N THR A 21 -16.30 7.04 -0.34
CA THR A 21 -17.00 6.98 0.96
C THR A 21 -16.03 7.13 2.14
N HIS A 22 -14.83 6.56 2.02
CA HIS A 22 -13.85 6.55 3.11
C HIS A 22 -12.78 7.65 2.99
N ALA A 23 -12.96 8.63 2.11
CA ALA A 23 -12.15 9.84 2.10
C ALA A 23 -12.41 10.67 3.39
N PRO A 24 -11.47 11.52 3.84
CA PRO A 24 -10.19 11.86 3.22
C PRO A 24 -9.09 10.83 3.46
N TYR A 25 -8.07 10.88 2.61
CA TYR A 25 -6.80 10.17 2.79
C TYR A 25 -5.74 11.16 3.26
N THR A 26 -4.90 10.75 4.22
CA THR A 26 -3.89 11.62 4.82
C THR A 26 -2.47 11.17 4.47
N PRO A 27 -1.48 12.09 4.40
CA PRO A 27 -0.11 11.72 4.07
C PRO A 27 0.47 10.75 5.08
N LEU A 28 1.07 9.69 4.57
CA LEU A 28 1.90 8.80 5.36
C LEU A 28 3.25 9.47 5.57
N GLY A 29 3.58 9.88 6.77
CA GLY A 29 4.87 10.54 6.99
C GLY A 29 5.04 11.12 8.39
N GLY A 30 4.02 11.71 8.97
CA GLY A 30 4.11 12.35 10.29
C GLY A 30 4.54 11.40 11.42
N TRP A 31 4.22 10.12 11.31
CA TRP A 31 4.59 9.11 12.29
C TRP A 31 6.01 8.53 12.10
N TYR A 32 6.62 8.69 10.90
CA TYR A 32 8.00 8.27 10.69
C TYR A 32 9.02 9.16 11.40
N ASN A 33 8.65 10.41 11.64
CA ASN A 33 9.55 11.38 12.25
C ASN A 33 8.80 12.15 13.34
N PRO A 34 8.52 11.51 14.50
CA PRO A 34 7.90 12.20 15.62
C PRO A 34 8.81 13.35 16.08
N GLY A 35 8.32 14.57 16.01
CA GLY A 35 9.07 15.80 16.27
C GLY A 35 9.54 16.53 15.01
N ALA A 36 9.19 16.06 13.82
CA ALA A 36 9.33 16.88 12.61
C ALA A 36 8.46 18.14 12.72
N ASP A 37 8.93 19.23 12.11
CA ASP A 37 8.14 20.44 11.99
C ASP A 37 6.82 20.15 11.26
N PRO A 38 5.65 20.36 11.92
CA PRO A 38 4.35 20.09 11.31
C PRO A 38 4.03 20.98 10.10
N HIS A 39 4.79 22.05 9.91
CA HIS A 39 4.67 22.97 8.78
C HIS A 39 5.67 22.68 7.65
N ALA A 40 6.61 21.77 7.86
CA ALA A 40 7.57 21.44 6.83
C ALA A 40 6.89 20.67 5.69
N LYS A 41 6.97 21.22 4.48
CA LYS A 41 6.49 20.53 3.28
C LYS A 41 7.46 19.42 2.90
N SER A 42 6.90 18.25 2.64
CA SER A 42 7.62 17.09 2.11
C SER A 42 6.78 16.43 1.01
N ARG A 43 7.42 15.59 0.21
CA ARG A 43 6.66 14.72 -0.70
C ARG A 43 6.00 13.62 0.13
N PRO A 44 4.68 13.46 0.06
CA PRO A 44 4.03 12.32 0.69
C PRO A 44 4.40 11.06 -0.08
N MET A 45 4.89 10.03 0.61
CA MET A 45 5.07 8.73 -0.05
C MET A 45 3.71 8.19 -0.48
N TRP A 46 2.73 8.27 0.41
CA TRP A 46 1.33 7.91 0.16
C TRP A 46 0.39 8.86 0.87
N PHE A 47 -0.82 8.99 0.29
CA PHE A 47 -2.03 9.33 1.03
C PHE A 47 -2.69 8.02 1.43
N GLN A 48 -2.93 7.79 2.71
CA GLN A 48 -3.33 6.51 3.27
C GLN A 48 -4.62 6.61 4.09
N ASN A 49 -5.38 5.51 4.09
CA ASN A 49 -6.46 5.24 5.03
C ASN A 49 -6.49 3.73 5.32
N ASP A 50 -6.57 3.37 6.61
CA ASP A 50 -6.68 2.00 7.06
C ASP A 50 -8.16 1.60 7.11
N TRP A 51 -8.59 0.76 6.17
CA TRP A 51 -9.98 0.27 6.11
C TRP A 51 -10.23 -0.89 7.08
N VAL A 52 -9.22 -1.71 7.31
CA VAL A 52 -9.30 -2.80 8.30
C VAL A 52 -8.01 -2.84 9.11
N HIS A 53 -8.15 -2.72 10.42
CA HIS A 53 -7.06 -2.92 11.36
C HIS A 53 -7.61 -3.32 12.74
N ASP A 54 -6.96 -4.24 13.42
CA ASP A 54 -7.39 -4.78 14.72
C ASP A 54 -8.87 -5.22 14.69
N THR A 55 -9.74 -4.52 15.42
CA THR A 55 -11.18 -4.78 15.48
C THR A 55 -12.01 -3.85 14.59
N TYR A 56 -11.38 -2.88 13.94
CA TYR A 56 -12.07 -1.93 13.06
C TYR A 56 -12.17 -2.50 11.64
N ILE A 57 -13.39 -2.45 11.10
CA ILE A 57 -13.68 -2.79 9.70
C ILE A 57 -14.55 -1.66 9.14
N ALA A 58 -14.02 -0.94 8.15
CA ALA A 58 -14.77 0.08 7.43
C ALA A 58 -15.89 -0.59 6.62
N GLU A 59 -17.08 -0.01 6.64
CA GLU A 59 -18.24 -0.53 5.93
C GLU A 59 -17.95 -0.76 4.45
N GLY A 60 -18.20 -1.97 3.95
CA GLY A 60 -17.98 -2.38 2.58
C GLY A 60 -16.55 -2.87 2.27
N SER A 61 -15.59 -2.69 3.18
CA SER A 61 -14.21 -3.16 2.98
C SER A 61 -14.06 -4.69 3.10
N GLU A 62 -15.10 -5.36 3.55
CA GLU A 62 -15.18 -6.83 3.64
C GLU A 62 -14.93 -7.52 2.29
N ILE A 63 -15.22 -6.86 1.18
CA ILE A 63 -14.94 -7.39 -0.17
C ILE A 63 -13.45 -7.63 -0.41
N PHE A 64 -12.58 -6.84 0.25
CA PHE A 64 -11.14 -7.08 0.27
C PHE A 64 -10.74 -8.05 1.37
N LEU A 65 -11.23 -7.82 2.61
CA LEU A 65 -10.83 -8.64 3.76
C LEU A 65 -11.13 -10.11 3.54
N ASN A 66 -12.33 -10.42 3.07
CA ASN A 66 -12.83 -11.78 2.87
C ASN A 66 -12.76 -12.21 1.38
N ASN A 67 -11.77 -11.72 0.64
CA ASN A 67 -11.61 -12.08 -0.77
C ASN A 67 -11.16 -13.53 -0.90
N ASP A 68 -12.06 -14.40 -1.37
CA ASP A 68 -11.80 -15.84 -1.52
C ASP A 68 -10.61 -16.11 -2.45
N THR A 69 -10.43 -15.31 -3.50
CA THR A 69 -9.30 -15.46 -4.43
C THR A 69 -7.97 -15.23 -3.69
N TYR A 70 -7.87 -14.19 -2.85
CA TYR A 70 -6.66 -13.95 -2.08
C TYR A 70 -6.39 -15.07 -1.08
N ILE A 71 -7.42 -15.54 -0.39
CA ILE A 71 -7.31 -16.59 0.61
C ILE A 71 -6.83 -17.90 -0.04
N GLU A 72 -7.51 -18.35 -1.11
CA GLU A 72 -7.18 -19.63 -1.75
C GLU A 72 -5.84 -19.59 -2.49
N GLN A 73 -5.51 -18.48 -3.17
CA GLN A 73 -4.21 -18.32 -3.79
C GLN A 73 -3.07 -18.24 -2.77
N SER A 74 -3.32 -17.63 -1.60
CA SER A 74 -2.34 -17.61 -0.50
C SER A 74 -2.11 -19.00 0.07
N LYS A 75 -3.17 -19.81 0.29
CA LYS A 75 -3.02 -21.21 0.72
C LYS A 75 -2.13 -21.98 -0.25
N ALA A 76 -2.40 -21.86 -1.54
CA ALA A 76 -1.62 -22.54 -2.56
C ALA A 76 -0.17 -22.05 -2.62
N PHE A 77 0.05 -20.74 -2.54
CA PHE A 77 1.38 -20.12 -2.63
C PHE A 77 2.29 -20.51 -1.46
N TYR A 78 1.75 -20.52 -0.25
CA TYR A 78 2.49 -20.84 0.98
C TYR A 78 2.42 -22.31 1.37
N ASN A 79 1.63 -23.14 0.68
CA ASN A 79 1.29 -24.50 1.07
C ASN A 79 0.79 -24.56 2.52
N ALA A 80 -0.16 -23.69 2.85
CA ALA A 80 -0.69 -23.46 4.18
C ALA A 80 -2.14 -23.94 4.31
N ASP A 81 -2.49 -24.40 5.50
CA ASP A 81 -3.87 -24.84 5.80
C ASP A 81 -4.79 -23.67 6.15
N ILE A 82 -4.25 -22.64 6.83
CA ILE A 82 -5.03 -21.53 7.37
C ILE A 82 -4.43 -20.21 6.89
N ILE A 83 -5.29 -19.36 6.32
CA ILE A 83 -5.01 -17.95 6.02
C ILE A 83 -5.98 -17.11 6.84
N GLU A 84 -5.44 -16.21 7.66
CA GLU A 84 -6.20 -15.36 8.57
C GLU A 84 -6.04 -13.89 8.17
N PRO A 85 -6.95 -13.31 7.35
CA PRO A 85 -6.91 -11.90 6.98
C PRO A 85 -7.04 -10.99 8.21
N HIS A 86 -6.25 -9.92 8.24
CA HIS A 86 -6.25 -9.02 9.40
C HIS A 86 -6.12 -7.53 9.06
N SER A 87 -5.72 -7.17 7.84
CA SER A 87 -5.54 -5.77 7.48
C SER A 87 -5.91 -5.50 6.03
N VAL A 88 -6.58 -4.38 5.81
CA VAL A 88 -6.79 -3.77 4.48
C VAL A 88 -6.52 -2.29 4.61
N TYR A 89 -5.66 -1.76 3.77
CA TYR A 89 -5.38 -0.33 3.74
C TYR A 89 -5.15 0.18 2.32
N VAL A 90 -5.49 1.44 2.12
CA VAL A 90 -5.36 2.12 0.83
C VAL A 90 -4.13 3.00 0.83
N ASN A 91 -3.36 2.89 -0.25
CA ASN A 91 -2.25 3.79 -0.55
C ASN A 91 -2.52 4.49 -1.89
N ILE A 92 -2.56 5.80 -1.88
CA ILE A 92 -2.74 6.62 -3.07
C ILE A 92 -1.50 7.49 -3.25
N MET A 93 -0.87 7.39 -4.41
CA MET A 93 0.24 8.29 -4.78
C MET A 93 -0.29 9.34 -5.74
N ALA A 94 -0.04 10.59 -5.39
CA ALA A 94 -0.17 11.72 -6.31
C ALA A 94 1.06 11.81 -7.21
N LEU A 95 1.14 12.86 -8.03
CA LEU A 95 2.29 13.15 -8.86
C LEU A 95 3.58 13.20 -8.01
N ILE A 96 4.49 12.28 -8.29
CA ILE A 96 5.75 12.14 -7.57
C ILE A 96 6.85 11.55 -8.46
N ASN A 97 8.00 12.20 -8.50
CA ASN A 97 9.13 11.81 -9.35
C ASN A 97 10.10 10.78 -8.71
N ASP A 98 9.78 10.31 -7.52
CA ASP A 98 10.56 9.30 -6.79
C ASP A 98 9.64 8.49 -5.88
N GLY A 99 9.50 7.20 -6.14
CA GLY A 99 8.64 6.27 -5.38
C GLY A 99 9.23 5.80 -4.04
N GLY A 100 10.37 6.33 -3.64
CA GLY A 100 11.08 5.93 -2.42
C GLY A 100 12.08 4.78 -2.66
N PRO A 101 12.81 4.35 -1.62
CA PRO A 101 13.80 3.28 -1.73
C PRO A 101 13.13 1.90 -1.81
N ALA A 102 13.87 0.94 -2.40
CA ALA A 102 13.51 -0.45 -2.30
C ALA A 102 13.54 -0.91 -0.82
N HIS A 103 12.52 -1.65 -0.42
CA HIS A 103 12.35 -2.09 0.96
C HIS A 103 11.59 -3.41 1.03
N THR A 104 11.63 -4.04 2.20
CA THR A 104 10.70 -5.10 2.58
C THR A 104 9.68 -4.53 3.57
N ASP A 105 8.53 -5.16 3.66
CA ASP A 105 7.54 -4.83 4.69
C ASP A 105 8.07 -5.18 6.09
N ASN A 106 7.45 -4.60 7.13
CA ASN A 106 7.84 -4.91 8.49
C ASN A 106 7.30 -6.27 8.91
N SER A 107 8.16 -7.10 9.44
CA SER A 107 7.77 -8.39 10.01
C SER A 107 6.82 -8.24 11.19
N ARG A 108 5.98 -9.25 11.38
CA ARG A 108 5.12 -9.44 12.53
C ARG A 108 5.64 -10.62 13.36
N PHE A 109 5.66 -10.45 14.67
CA PHE A 109 6.06 -11.50 15.60
C PHE A 109 4.93 -11.78 16.58
N HIS A 110 4.93 -12.94 17.21
CA HIS A 110 3.96 -13.26 18.25
C HIS A 110 3.97 -12.19 19.34
N GLY A 111 2.87 -11.45 19.48
CA GLY A 111 2.71 -10.37 20.45
C GLY A 111 3.49 -9.09 20.14
N ARG A 112 4.16 -8.98 18.99
CA ARG A 112 4.89 -7.80 18.58
C ARG A 112 4.59 -7.44 17.11
N GLU A 113 4.06 -6.25 16.92
CA GLU A 113 3.69 -5.72 15.63
C GLU A 113 3.80 -4.19 15.62
N ARG A 114 3.60 -3.58 14.45
CA ARG A 114 3.72 -2.13 14.25
C ARG A 114 2.86 -1.30 15.22
N ALA A 115 1.68 -1.78 15.60
CA ALA A 115 0.78 -1.06 16.49
C ALA A 115 1.32 -0.93 17.93
N ASN A 116 2.17 -1.86 18.37
CA ASN A 116 2.64 -1.93 19.76
C ASN A 116 4.16 -1.97 19.91
N THR A 117 4.91 -1.93 18.82
CA THR A 117 6.37 -2.06 18.85
C THR A 117 7.02 -1.04 17.92
N PRO A 118 8.01 -0.27 18.39
CA PRO A 118 8.71 0.70 17.55
C PRO A 118 9.33 0.06 16.31
N MET A 119 9.24 0.74 15.17
CA MET A 119 9.69 0.25 13.88
C MET A 119 11.16 -0.20 13.88
N TRP A 120 12.04 0.57 14.52
CA TRP A 120 13.47 0.23 14.62
C TRP A 120 13.69 -1.11 15.32
N LEU A 121 12.86 -1.42 16.32
CA LEU A 121 12.97 -2.67 17.06
C LEU A 121 12.47 -3.85 16.21
N LEU A 122 11.33 -3.71 15.51
CA LEU A 122 10.85 -4.74 14.58
C LEU A 122 11.90 -5.05 13.52
N ARG A 123 12.52 -4.02 12.93
CA ARG A 123 13.61 -4.20 11.96
C ARG A 123 14.82 -4.88 12.56
N ALA A 124 15.23 -4.50 13.77
CA ALA A 124 16.33 -5.16 14.47
C ALA A 124 16.03 -6.64 14.75
N MET A 125 14.77 -6.97 15.13
CA MET A 125 14.34 -8.36 15.34
C MET A 125 14.42 -9.15 14.03
N THR A 126 13.92 -8.59 12.91
CA THR A 126 13.99 -9.22 11.59
C THR A 126 15.44 -9.46 11.15
N TRP A 127 16.28 -8.42 11.16
CA TRP A 127 17.64 -8.50 10.64
C TRP A 127 18.61 -9.30 11.51
N SER A 128 18.33 -9.41 12.81
CA SER A 128 19.16 -10.23 13.70
C SER A 128 18.95 -11.73 13.51
N HIS A 129 17.83 -12.14 12.92
CA HIS A 129 17.37 -13.52 12.79
C HIS A 129 17.22 -14.28 14.12
N LEU A 130 17.39 -13.60 15.25
CA LEU A 130 17.29 -14.22 16.58
C LEU A 130 15.83 -14.55 16.95
N PHE A 131 14.88 -13.95 16.27
CA PHE A 131 13.44 -14.05 16.55
C PHE A 131 12.67 -14.83 15.49
N ASN A 132 13.33 -15.49 14.53
CA ASN A 132 12.67 -16.21 13.44
C ASN A 132 11.63 -17.24 13.94
N ALA A 133 11.90 -17.88 15.08
CA ALA A 133 10.94 -18.83 15.68
C ALA A 133 9.63 -18.19 16.18
N TYR A 134 9.59 -16.87 16.27
CA TYR A 134 8.44 -16.08 16.71
C TYR A 134 7.85 -15.24 15.56
N GLU A 135 8.46 -15.27 14.40
CA GLU A 135 7.96 -14.55 13.23
C GLU A 135 6.71 -15.22 12.68
N ILE A 136 5.70 -14.41 12.38
CA ILE A 136 4.47 -14.85 11.74
C ILE A 136 4.62 -14.59 10.25
N VAL A 137 4.55 -15.65 9.45
CA VAL A 137 4.54 -15.52 7.98
C VAL A 137 3.30 -14.75 7.57
N GLN A 138 3.47 -13.78 6.68
CA GLN A 138 2.38 -12.94 6.20
C GLN A 138 2.27 -13.01 4.69
N ALA A 139 1.06 -13.24 4.21
CA ALA A 139 0.71 -13.03 2.82
C ALA A 139 0.33 -11.57 2.59
N THR A 140 0.75 -11.01 1.47
CA THR A 140 0.37 -9.66 1.04
C THR A 140 -0.18 -9.73 -0.38
N ALA A 141 -1.36 -9.13 -0.61
CA ALA A 141 -1.85 -8.82 -1.94
C ALA A 141 -1.86 -7.29 -2.11
N ILE A 142 -1.27 -6.80 -3.20
CA ILE A 142 -1.32 -5.40 -3.61
C ILE A 142 -2.19 -5.33 -4.85
N TRP A 143 -3.37 -4.77 -4.72
CA TRP A 143 -4.30 -4.57 -5.83
C TRP A 143 -4.20 -3.14 -6.37
N TRP A 144 -4.40 -2.96 -7.68
CA TRP A 144 -4.39 -1.66 -8.36
C TRP A 144 -5.72 -1.37 -9.04
N LEU A 145 -6.17 -0.13 -8.89
CA LEU A 145 -7.44 0.35 -9.45
C LEU A 145 -7.36 0.49 -10.96
N ASP A 146 -6.30 1.12 -11.45
CA ASP A 146 -6.16 1.51 -12.86
C ASP A 146 -4.69 1.54 -13.29
N ASP A 147 -4.48 1.63 -14.59
CA ASP A 147 -3.19 1.99 -15.16
C ASP A 147 -2.98 3.50 -15.02
N VAL A 148 -1.78 3.88 -14.61
CA VAL A 148 -1.36 5.27 -14.51
C VAL A 148 -0.04 5.46 -15.25
N GLU A 149 0.24 6.68 -15.64
CA GLU A 149 1.56 7.00 -16.20
C GLU A 149 2.64 6.80 -15.13
N GLY A 150 3.58 5.91 -15.39
CA GLY A 150 4.53 5.43 -14.38
C GLY A 150 3.89 4.51 -13.35
N GLY A 151 4.30 4.59 -12.08
CA GLY A 151 3.69 3.90 -10.96
C GLY A 151 3.84 2.37 -10.94
N GLY A 152 4.71 1.81 -11.79
CA GLY A 152 5.01 0.39 -11.79
C GLY A 152 5.57 -0.09 -10.46
N LEU A 153 5.50 -1.38 -10.22
CA LEU A 153 6.12 -2.03 -9.07
C LEU A 153 7.35 -2.81 -9.52
N LEU A 154 8.52 -2.41 -9.01
CA LEU A 154 9.73 -3.22 -9.11
C LEU A 154 9.78 -4.16 -7.91
N TYR A 155 10.15 -5.41 -8.12
CA TYR A 155 10.32 -6.39 -7.04
C TYR A 155 11.47 -7.35 -7.34
N TRP A 156 12.10 -7.88 -6.30
CA TRP A 156 13.29 -8.72 -6.36
C TRP A 156 13.00 -10.13 -5.86
N PRO A 157 12.44 -11.02 -6.69
CA PRO A 157 12.05 -12.37 -6.27
C PRO A 157 13.24 -13.26 -5.92
N ASP A 158 14.42 -12.96 -6.48
CA ASP A 158 15.67 -13.70 -6.29
C ASP A 158 16.66 -12.98 -5.36
N GLY A 159 16.18 -11.95 -4.64
CA GLY A 159 16.97 -11.16 -3.69
C GLY A 159 17.59 -9.89 -4.28
N PRO A 160 18.06 -8.96 -3.42
CA PRO A 160 18.47 -7.61 -3.80
C PRO A 160 19.72 -7.55 -4.71
N ASP A 161 20.51 -8.62 -4.75
CA ASP A 161 21.72 -8.71 -5.58
C ASP A 161 21.40 -9.13 -7.04
N HIS A 162 20.15 -9.44 -7.34
CA HIS A 162 19.65 -9.78 -8.67
C HIS A 162 18.89 -8.63 -9.31
N PRO A 163 18.78 -8.58 -10.65
CA PRO A 163 17.94 -7.59 -11.31
C PRO A 163 16.46 -7.70 -10.85
N PRO A 164 15.77 -6.56 -10.67
CA PRO A 164 14.35 -6.61 -10.35
C PRO A 164 13.52 -7.08 -11.55
N THR A 165 12.36 -7.64 -11.23
CA THR A 165 11.24 -7.76 -12.17
C THR A 165 10.38 -6.52 -12.03
N GLU A 166 9.83 -6.02 -13.13
CA GLU A 166 8.93 -4.88 -13.14
C GLU A 166 7.52 -5.33 -13.55
N HIS A 167 6.53 -4.92 -12.77
CA HIS A 167 5.11 -5.00 -13.12
C HIS A 167 4.62 -3.59 -13.46
N VAL A 168 4.45 -3.32 -14.75
CA VAL A 168 4.06 -2.01 -15.30
C VAL A 168 3.19 -2.22 -16.53
N GLY A 169 2.22 -1.35 -16.72
CA GLY A 169 1.17 -1.51 -17.74
C GLY A 169 0.27 -2.70 -17.42
N ASP A 170 -0.95 -2.69 -17.90
CA ASP A 170 -1.92 -3.76 -17.64
C ASP A 170 -2.08 -4.06 -16.13
N MET A 171 -2.06 -2.97 -15.31
CA MET A 171 -2.21 -3.06 -13.86
C MET A 171 -3.69 -2.97 -13.42
N LYS A 172 -4.55 -2.44 -14.28
CA LYS A 172 -5.97 -2.24 -13.97
C LYS A 172 -6.63 -3.52 -13.48
N ASN A 173 -7.25 -3.45 -12.29
CA ASN A 173 -7.93 -4.57 -11.64
C ASN A 173 -7.06 -5.82 -11.50
N THR A 174 -5.76 -5.63 -11.32
CA THR A 174 -4.83 -6.74 -11.04
C THR A 174 -4.34 -6.68 -9.62
N ALA A 175 -3.81 -7.79 -9.11
CA ALA A 175 -3.12 -7.83 -7.83
C ALA A 175 -1.83 -8.65 -7.92
N LEU A 176 -0.79 -8.20 -7.22
CA LEU A 176 0.40 -8.99 -6.94
C LEU A 176 0.25 -9.61 -5.56
N LEU A 177 0.24 -10.95 -5.50
CA LEU A 177 0.20 -11.70 -4.26
C LEU A 177 1.54 -12.37 -4.01
N GLY A 178 2.12 -12.14 -2.82
CA GLY A 178 3.42 -12.70 -2.47
C GLY A 178 3.88 -12.36 -1.06
N ASP A 179 5.16 -12.68 -0.81
CA ASP A 179 5.84 -12.43 0.45
C ASP A 179 6.58 -11.07 0.40
N ASN A 180 5.91 -10.00 0.73
CA ASN A 180 6.52 -8.66 0.77
C ASN A 180 7.44 -8.45 1.97
N HIS A 181 7.47 -9.37 2.94
CA HIS A 181 8.39 -9.33 4.08
C HIS A 181 9.75 -9.91 3.72
N GLY A 182 9.78 -10.93 2.87
CA GLY A 182 11.00 -11.55 2.36
C GLY A 182 11.48 -10.97 1.03
N MET A 183 10.61 -10.34 0.27
CA MET A 183 10.91 -9.82 -1.06
C MET A 183 11.04 -8.30 -1.07
N PHE A 184 12.20 -7.79 -1.52
CA PHE A 184 12.37 -6.36 -1.76
C PHE A 184 11.43 -5.90 -2.87
N HIS A 185 10.84 -4.73 -2.65
CA HIS A 185 9.97 -4.09 -3.64
C HIS A 185 10.09 -2.56 -3.57
N GLN A 186 9.73 -1.90 -4.65
CA GLN A 186 9.81 -0.45 -4.81
C GLN A 186 8.75 0.02 -5.80
N VAL A 187 8.11 1.14 -5.51
CA VAL A 187 7.20 1.78 -6.47
C VAL A 187 7.99 2.72 -7.36
N GLY A 188 7.69 2.68 -8.64
CA GLY A 188 8.22 3.64 -9.61
C GLY A 188 7.62 5.05 -9.43
N PRO A 189 8.21 6.06 -10.05
CA PRO A 189 7.66 7.40 -10.11
C PRO A 189 6.26 7.42 -10.74
N VAL A 190 5.40 8.37 -10.34
CA VAL A 190 4.01 8.49 -10.81
C VAL A 190 3.80 9.81 -11.53
N GLY A 191 3.19 9.76 -12.71
CA GLY A 191 2.76 10.89 -13.51
C GLY A 191 3.82 11.42 -14.47
N PRO A 192 3.51 12.49 -15.24
CA PRO A 192 4.43 13.11 -16.16
C PRO A 192 5.54 13.83 -15.38
N PHE A 193 6.79 13.39 -15.60
CA PHE A 193 7.96 13.82 -14.81
C PHE A 193 8.29 15.31 -14.95
N ASP A 194 7.82 15.97 -16.00
CA ASP A 194 8.05 17.40 -16.26
C ASP A 194 7.26 18.32 -15.30
N ASN A 195 6.26 17.80 -14.62
CA ASN A 195 5.36 18.59 -13.77
C ASN A 195 5.79 18.66 -12.28
N GLY A 196 6.94 18.06 -11.94
CA GLY A 196 7.46 18.10 -10.58
C GLY A 196 6.85 17.06 -9.63
N THR A 197 6.81 17.40 -8.36
CA THR A 197 6.30 16.54 -7.29
C THR A 197 5.35 17.35 -6.41
N VAL A 198 4.23 16.75 -6.03
CA VAL A 198 3.32 17.33 -5.03
C VAL A 198 4.01 17.37 -3.67
N LEU A 199 4.16 18.56 -3.11
CA LEU A 199 4.75 18.79 -1.78
C LEU A 199 3.69 19.28 -0.81
N VAL A 200 3.56 18.63 0.34
CA VAL A 200 2.52 18.89 1.33
C VAL A 200 3.06 18.82 2.76
N THR A 201 2.33 19.44 3.68
CA THR A 201 2.54 19.23 5.13
C THR A 201 1.84 17.94 5.61
N PRO A 202 2.15 17.47 6.83
CA PRO A 202 1.45 16.32 7.41
C PRO A 202 -0.07 16.48 7.59
N SER A 203 -0.59 17.72 7.54
CA SER A 203 -2.01 18.03 7.68
C SER A 203 -2.80 17.97 6.38
N ALA A 204 -2.14 17.76 5.25
CA ALA A 204 -2.81 17.70 3.96
C ALA A 204 -3.83 16.54 3.89
N GLN A 205 -4.79 16.71 3.01
CA GLN A 205 -5.84 15.72 2.76
C GLN A 205 -6.03 15.54 1.26
N LEU A 206 -6.21 14.30 0.84
CA LEU A 206 -6.66 13.95 -0.49
C LEU A 206 -8.12 13.53 -0.41
N LEU A 207 -8.99 14.15 -1.20
CA LEU A 207 -10.43 13.90 -1.19
C LEU A 207 -11.07 14.11 -2.58
N PRO A 208 -12.22 13.43 -2.84
CA PRO A 208 -12.96 13.61 -4.08
C PRO A 208 -13.66 14.98 -4.12
N THR A 209 -13.87 15.48 -5.33
CA THR A 209 -14.69 16.67 -5.62
C THR A 209 -16.00 16.27 -6.28
N GLN A 210 -16.90 17.25 -6.48
CA GLN A 210 -18.16 17.02 -7.18
C GLN A 210 -18.00 16.76 -8.69
N ASP A 211 -16.85 17.14 -9.25
CA ASP A 211 -16.58 17.08 -10.70
C ASP A 211 -15.81 15.80 -11.11
N ASN A 212 -15.91 14.72 -10.32
CA ASN A 212 -15.15 13.47 -10.54
C ASN A 212 -13.62 13.63 -10.55
N THR A 213 -13.11 14.72 -9.99
CA THR A 213 -11.68 14.87 -9.74
C THR A 213 -11.36 14.60 -8.27
N TRP A 214 -10.08 14.45 -7.98
CA TRP A 214 -9.57 14.32 -6.64
C TRP A 214 -8.59 15.46 -6.38
N VAL A 215 -8.67 16.05 -5.19
CA VAL A 215 -7.91 17.24 -4.84
C VAL A 215 -7.07 16.99 -3.59
N VAL A 216 -5.82 17.43 -3.65
CA VAL A 216 -4.95 17.55 -2.47
C VAL A 216 -5.14 18.95 -1.90
N ILE A 217 -5.63 19.01 -0.67
CA ILE A 217 -5.79 20.26 0.10
C ILE A 217 -4.78 20.28 1.24
N ASP A 218 -4.07 21.38 1.39
CA ASP A 218 -3.12 21.61 2.47
C ASP A 218 -3.31 23.03 3.02
N HIS A 219 -3.64 23.17 4.31
CA HIS A 219 -3.98 24.45 4.94
C HIS A 219 -5.01 25.29 4.16
N GLU A 220 -6.12 24.64 3.73
CA GLU A 220 -7.21 25.25 2.95
C GLU A 220 -6.83 25.63 1.49
N GLU A 221 -5.59 25.41 1.08
CA GLU A 221 -5.14 25.64 -0.30
C GLU A 221 -5.26 24.36 -1.14
N ARG A 222 -5.74 24.49 -2.38
CA ARG A 222 -5.68 23.41 -3.37
C ARG A 222 -4.27 23.33 -3.93
N ILE A 223 -3.57 22.24 -3.63
CA ILE A 223 -2.18 22.04 -4.05
C ILE A 223 -2.10 21.30 -5.38
N TYR A 224 -2.96 20.31 -5.58
CA TYR A 224 -3.00 19.50 -6.77
C TYR A 224 -4.40 18.96 -6.98
N GLU A 225 -4.85 18.90 -8.24
CA GLU A 225 -6.15 18.37 -8.61
C GLU A 225 -6.05 17.64 -9.93
N ALA A 226 -6.60 16.43 -10.00
CA ALA A 226 -6.60 15.59 -11.20
C ALA A 226 -7.74 14.58 -11.15
N PRO A 227 -8.11 13.97 -12.29
CA PRO A 227 -9.02 12.82 -12.30
C PRO A 227 -8.40 11.63 -11.54
N LEU A 228 -9.23 10.74 -10.99
CA LEU A 228 -8.78 9.61 -10.17
C LEU A 228 -7.74 8.73 -10.86
N ASN A 229 -7.85 8.55 -12.17
CA ASN A 229 -6.89 7.76 -12.96
C ASN A 229 -5.52 8.43 -13.16
N ALA A 230 -5.32 9.66 -12.69
CA ALA A 230 -3.99 10.28 -12.61
C ALA A 230 -3.27 9.95 -11.29
N TYR A 231 -3.97 9.36 -10.33
CA TYR A 231 -3.41 8.91 -9.07
C TYR A 231 -3.18 7.40 -9.11
N ARG A 232 -2.02 6.96 -8.62
CA ARG A 232 -1.78 5.54 -8.43
C ARG A 232 -2.49 5.07 -7.16
N VAL A 233 -3.61 4.41 -7.34
CA VAL A 233 -4.39 3.84 -6.24
C VAL A 233 -4.04 2.36 -6.09
N SER A 234 -3.64 1.97 -4.89
CA SER A 234 -3.47 0.57 -4.51
C SER A 234 -4.16 0.26 -3.19
N VAL A 235 -4.75 -0.92 -3.10
CA VAL A 235 -5.32 -1.46 -1.87
C VAL A 235 -4.49 -2.68 -1.48
N LEU A 236 -4.00 -2.65 -0.25
CA LEU A 236 -3.16 -3.71 0.28
C LEU A 236 -3.99 -4.54 1.27
N TRP A 237 -3.96 -5.83 1.03
CA TRP A 237 -4.53 -6.84 1.90
C TRP A 237 -3.41 -7.64 2.55
N LYS A 238 -3.56 -7.94 3.85
CA LYS A 238 -2.61 -8.76 4.59
C LYS A 238 -3.30 -9.83 5.41
N ALA A 239 -2.65 -11.00 5.47
CA ALA A 239 -3.11 -12.12 6.25
C ALA A 239 -1.94 -12.84 6.95
N ASN A 240 -2.20 -13.41 8.11
CA ASN A 240 -1.30 -14.37 8.74
C ASN A 240 -1.44 -15.73 8.03
N VAL A 241 -0.33 -16.45 7.96
CA VAL A 241 -0.23 -17.75 7.30
C VAL A 241 0.15 -18.82 8.34
N TYR A 242 -0.64 -19.89 8.45
CA TYR A 242 -0.44 -20.99 9.41
C TYR A 242 -0.54 -22.37 8.75
#